data_a3df6b307f058e55bba82e8cdb5cbdee
#
_entry.id   a3df6b307f058e55bba82e8cdb5cbdee
#
_cell.length_a   1.000
_cell.length_b   1.000
_cell.length_c   1.000
_cell.angle_alpha   90.00
_cell.angle_beta   90.00
_cell.angle_gamma   90.00
#
_symmetry.space_group_name_H-M   'P 1'
#
loop_
_entity.id
_entity.type
_entity.pdbx_description
1 polymer ?
#
loop_
_entity_poly.entity_id
_entity_poly.type
_entity_poly.pdbx_seq_one_letter_code
_entity_poly.pdbx_strand_id
1 'polypeptide(L)'
;MAAAGTISVPLWISTPPTKITAFHSYPLIISRNGIYPLSTFERNGQHAQHFTLKAAASSSSDGSTGYTEEPATKVKFQRSLSLPGFSTSLSFLGTGYREKVFAIIGVKVYAAGLYVNDSVFSRLNAWRGRSAAEIQQDSSLFNNIFEANLEKSLLIMLVRDIDGKTFWDALDEAISPRIKTPTADDKSALSTFRGVFQGKPLKKETYIFLTWIDPTKMLVSLSFDGMPSSIDATIESTNVASALFDVFLGGDPVSPTLKASVAKGLGAVLK
;
A
#
# COMPACT_ATOMS: atom_id res chain seq x y z
N MET A 1 -37.56 -17.74 -36.02
CA MET A 1 -37.56 -16.32 -35.55
C MET A 1 -36.52 -16.19 -34.48
N ALA A 2 -35.39 -15.54 -34.80
CA ALA A 2 -34.27 -15.36 -33.92
C ALA A 2 -34.34 -13.94 -33.32
N ALA A 3 -34.37 -13.84 -31.99
CA ALA A 3 -34.31 -12.56 -31.29
C ALA A 3 -32.87 -12.24 -30.96
N ALA A 4 -32.34 -11.16 -31.55
CA ALA A 4 -31.03 -10.62 -31.27
C ALA A 4 -31.06 -9.82 -29.96
N GLY A 5 -30.30 -10.27 -28.97
CA GLY A 5 -30.06 -9.54 -27.72
C GLY A 5 -29.00 -8.47 -27.93
N THR A 6 -29.37 -7.22 -27.76
CA THR A 6 -28.50 -6.06 -27.85
C THR A 6 -27.67 -5.94 -26.56
N ILE A 7 -26.34 -6.05 -26.67
CA ILE A 7 -25.40 -5.79 -25.56
C ILE A 7 -25.19 -4.28 -25.49
N SER A 8 -25.65 -3.65 -24.42
CA SER A 8 -25.44 -2.23 -24.14
C SER A 8 -24.10 -2.07 -23.40
N VAL A 9 -23.14 -1.45 -24.08
CA VAL A 9 -21.86 -1.04 -23.51
C VAL A 9 -22.00 0.41 -23.03
N PRO A 10 -21.72 0.76 -21.76
CA PRO A 10 -21.75 2.16 -21.34
C PRO A 10 -20.58 2.92 -21.91
N LEU A 11 -20.89 3.88 -22.79
CA LEU A 11 -19.96 4.85 -23.34
C LEU A 11 -19.61 5.90 -22.28
N TRP A 12 -18.37 5.95 -21.83
CA TRP A 12 -17.84 7.08 -21.09
C TRP A 12 -17.47 8.20 -22.07
N ILE A 13 -18.35 9.16 -22.23
CA ILE A 13 -18.10 10.38 -23.01
C ILE A 13 -17.34 11.35 -22.10
N SER A 14 -16.10 11.59 -22.46
CA SER A 14 -15.24 12.65 -21.93
C SER A 14 -15.69 13.99 -22.52
N THR A 15 -16.11 14.93 -21.69
CA THR A 15 -16.31 16.32 -22.09
C THR A 15 -14.98 17.07 -22.10
N PRO A 16 -14.68 17.90 -23.12
CA PRO A 16 -13.45 18.68 -23.18
C PRO A 16 -13.50 19.91 -22.26
N PRO A 17 -12.34 20.43 -21.81
CA PRO A 17 -12.27 21.55 -20.89
C PRO A 17 -12.61 22.86 -21.58
N THR A 18 -13.50 23.64 -20.97
CA THR A 18 -13.86 24.99 -21.37
C THR A 18 -12.77 25.99 -20.95
N LYS A 19 -12.53 26.91 -21.84
CA LYS A 19 -11.53 27.97 -21.94
C LYS A 19 -11.15 28.72 -20.64
N ILE A 20 -9.84 28.91 -20.57
CA ILE A 20 -9.12 29.87 -19.73
C ILE A 20 -9.55 31.29 -20.06
N THR A 21 -9.86 32.11 -19.05
CA THR A 21 -9.84 33.57 -19.15
C THR A 21 -9.11 34.18 -17.96
N ALA A 22 -8.07 34.93 -18.34
CA ALA A 22 -7.50 36.17 -17.81
C ALA A 22 -6.91 36.22 -16.38
N PHE A 23 -5.61 36.30 -16.37
CA PHE A 23 -4.71 37.22 -15.69
C PHE A 23 -5.31 38.12 -14.60
N HIS A 24 -4.80 37.96 -13.38
CA HIS A 24 -4.60 39.08 -12.46
C HIS A 24 -3.18 38.99 -11.88
N SER A 25 -2.37 39.93 -12.35
CA SER A 25 -1.05 40.29 -11.83
C SER A 25 -1.22 41.05 -10.51
N TYR A 26 -0.53 40.57 -9.46
CA TYR A 26 -0.28 41.39 -8.25
C TYR A 26 1.19 41.74 -8.16
N PRO A 27 1.51 42.99 -7.74
CA PRO A 27 2.84 43.52 -7.85
C PRO A 27 3.79 43.05 -6.74
N LEU A 28 5.06 42.92 -7.13
CA LEU A 28 6.21 42.71 -6.26
C LEU A 28 6.36 43.94 -5.33
N ILE A 29 6.36 43.72 -4.04
CA ILE A 29 6.87 44.70 -3.07
C ILE A 29 8.29 44.33 -2.73
N ILE A 30 9.23 45.09 -3.27
CA ILE A 30 10.64 45.14 -2.87
C ILE A 30 10.71 45.99 -1.62
N SER A 31 11.15 45.42 -0.50
CA SER A 31 11.58 46.22 0.65
C SER A 31 13.08 46.02 0.84
N ARG A 32 13.78 47.17 0.69
CA ARG A 32 15.20 47.35 0.99
C ARG A 32 15.38 47.60 2.49
N ASN A 33 16.58 47.20 2.95
CA ASN A 33 17.36 47.71 4.07
C ASN A 33 17.43 46.84 5.34
N GLY A 34 18.70 46.56 5.67
CA GLY A 34 19.11 46.16 7.00
C GLY A 34 20.46 45.45 7.00
N ILE A 35 21.55 46.23 6.77
CA ILE A 35 22.91 45.86 7.06
C ILE A 35 23.13 45.99 8.58
N TYR A 36 23.59 44.93 9.24
CA TYR A 36 24.21 45.00 10.57
C TYR A 36 25.59 44.37 10.59
N PRO A 37 26.52 44.95 11.33
CA PRO A 37 27.96 44.72 11.12
C PRO A 37 28.52 43.53 11.89
N LEU A 38 29.68 43.08 11.37
CA LEU A 38 30.59 42.11 12.03
C LEU A 38 31.03 42.66 13.41
N SER A 39 30.96 41.84 14.43
CA SER A 39 31.75 41.98 15.63
C SER A 39 32.83 40.89 15.67
N THR A 40 34.04 41.30 15.51
CA THR A 40 35.25 40.58 15.81
C THR A 40 35.28 40.13 17.27
N PHE A 41 35.60 38.86 17.51
CA PHE A 41 36.11 38.45 18.81
C PHE A 41 37.39 37.66 18.63
N GLU A 42 38.37 38.05 19.45
CA GLU A 42 39.80 37.74 19.35
C GLU A 42 40.15 36.32 19.73
N ARG A 43 41.29 35.95 19.16
CA ARG A 43 42.13 34.76 19.44
C ARG A 43 42.45 34.61 20.93
N ASN A 44 42.37 33.37 21.40
CA ASN A 44 43.37 32.89 22.32
C ASN A 44 43.73 31.41 21.98
N GLY A 45 45.03 31.19 21.94
CA GLY A 45 45.65 30.04 21.33
C GLY A 45 45.83 28.84 22.25
N GLN A 46 46.41 27.85 21.61
CA GLN A 46 47.19 26.69 22.11
C GLN A 46 46.41 25.37 22.25
N HIS A 47 46.71 24.51 21.41
CA HIS A 47 47.34 23.19 21.41
C HIS A 47 46.91 22.39 20.19
N ALA A 48 47.83 22.35 19.20
CA ALA A 48 47.75 21.41 18.09
C ALA A 48 48.09 20.01 18.64
N GLN A 49 47.12 19.10 18.64
CA GLN A 49 47.40 17.68 18.66
C GLN A 49 47.10 17.11 17.26
N HIS A 50 48.18 16.70 16.63
CA HIS A 50 48.19 15.93 15.39
C HIS A 50 47.46 14.60 15.63
N PHE A 51 46.23 14.47 15.22
CA PHE A 51 45.60 13.17 15.03
C PHE A 51 45.81 12.74 13.59
N THR A 52 46.73 11.81 13.43
CA THR A 52 46.90 11.05 12.19
C THR A 52 45.69 10.20 11.99
N LEU A 53 44.80 10.60 11.10
CA LEU A 53 43.68 9.77 10.63
C LEU A 53 44.26 8.62 9.81
N LYS A 54 44.46 7.47 10.46
CA LYS A 54 44.69 6.20 9.81
C LYS A 54 43.37 5.86 9.08
N ALA A 55 43.42 5.94 7.75
CA ALA A 55 42.31 5.46 6.90
C ALA A 55 42.16 3.96 7.13
N ALA A 56 41.26 3.61 8.01
CA ALA A 56 40.72 2.27 8.06
C ALA A 56 39.77 2.14 6.86
N ALA A 57 40.15 1.28 5.93
CA ALA A 57 39.22 0.82 4.89
C ALA A 57 38.03 0.18 5.60
N SER A 58 36.95 0.95 5.77
CA SER A 58 35.67 0.40 6.19
C SER A 58 35.13 -0.39 5.01
N SER A 59 35.17 -1.72 5.14
CA SER A 59 34.31 -2.62 4.41
C SER A 59 32.91 -2.00 4.40
N SER A 60 32.38 -1.74 3.23
CA SER A 60 31.00 -1.34 3.01
C SER A 60 30.09 -2.40 3.62
N SER A 61 29.71 -2.23 4.88
CA SER A 61 28.50 -2.84 5.39
C SER A 61 27.37 -2.18 4.62
N ASP A 62 26.72 -2.97 3.79
CA ASP A 62 25.49 -2.67 3.10
C ASP A 62 24.50 -2.15 4.16
N GLY A 63 24.38 -0.83 4.26
CA GLY A 63 23.46 -0.18 5.18
C GLY A 63 22.06 -0.53 4.74
N SER A 64 21.47 -1.58 5.35
CA SER A 64 20.10 -1.96 5.09
C SER A 64 19.23 -0.76 5.43
N THR A 65 18.89 0.04 4.42
CA THR A 65 17.89 1.09 4.54
C THR A 65 16.64 0.41 5.11
N GLY A 66 16.09 0.94 6.21
CA GLY A 66 14.88 0.37 6.87
C GLY A 66 13.65 0.31 5.96
N TYR A 67 13.84 0.46 4.64
CA TYR A 67 12.80 0.51 3.61
C TYR A 67 13.13 -0.44 2.46
N THR A 68 12.06 -0.91 1.80
CA THR A 68 12.10 -1.60 0.50
C THR A 68 11.34 -0.75 -0.51
N GLU A 69 11.95 -0.45 -1.65
CA GLU A 69 11.33 0.32 -2.73
C GLU A 69 10.59 -0.61 -3.70
N GLU A 70 9.33 -0.25 -4.07
CA GLU A 70 8.64 -0.88 -5.20
C GLU A 70 9.19 -0.29 -6.51
N PRO A 71 9.83 -1.12 -7.37
CA PRO A 71 10.66 -0.58 -8.47
C PRO A 71 9.91 0.23 -9.51
N ALA A 72 8.63 -0.12 -9.80
CA ALA A 72 7.86 0.48 -10.87
C ALA A 72 7.20 1.81 -10.47
N THR A 73 6.89 1.98 -9.17
CA THR A 73 6.20 3.16 -8.64
C THR A 73 7.11 4.06 -7.81
N LYS A 74 8.28 3.55 -7.39
CA LYS A 74 9.24 4.20 -6.49
C LYS A 74 8.72 4.44 -5.08
N VAL A 75 7.60 3.82 -4.72
CA VAL A 75 7.05 3.85 -3.37
C VAL A 75 7.94 3.06 -2.43
N LYS A 76 8.21 3.63 -1.25
CA LYS A 76 9.05 3.02 -0.21
C LYS A 76 8.17 2.47 0.90
N PHE A 77 8.39 1.20 1.23
CA PHE A 77 7.73 0.49 2.31
C PHE A 77 8.72 0.23 3.44
N GLN A 78 8.36 0.55 4.67
CA GLN A 78 9.16 0.18 5.85
C GLN A 78 9.25 -1.34 5.96
N ARG A 79 10.36 -1.87 6.44
CA ARG A 79 10.51 -3.33 6.65
C ARG A 79 9.75 -3.84 7.85
N SER A 80 9.30 -2.96 8.71
CA SER A 80 8.50 -3.26 9.89
C SER A 80 7.39 -2.23 10.01
N LEU A 81 6.18 -2.67 10.34
CA LEU A 81 4.99 -1.85 10.46
C LEU A 81 4.41 -1.98 11.86
N SER A 82 4.40 -0.89 12.61
CA SER A 82 3.73 -0.79 13.91
C SER A 82 2.44 -0.01 13.73
N LEU A 83 1.30 -0.65 13.94
CA LEU A 83 -0.01 -0.02 13.83
C LEU A 83 -0.51 0.46 15.19
N PRO A 84 -1.20 1.61 15.28
CA PRO A 84 -1.81 2.08 16.52
C PRO A 84 -2.80 1.04 17.07
N GLY A 85 -2.70 0.78 18.37
CA GLY A 85 -3.55 -0.21 19.05
C GLY A 85 -3.04 -1.66 18.98
N PHE A 86 -1.92 -1.91 18.31
CA PHE A 86 -1.27 -3.23 18.26
C PHE A 86 0.01 -3.23 19.06
N SER A 87 0.24 -4.30 19.83
CA SER A 87 1.45 -4.46 20.64
C SER A 87 2.62 -5.05 19.86
N THR A 88 2.33 -5.74 18.76
CA THR A 88 3.32 -6.40 17.89
C THR A 88 3.54 -5.60 16.62
N SER A 89 4.81 -5.51 16.21
CA SER A 89 5.18 -5.00 14.90
C SER A 89 5.04 -6.10 13.86
N LEU A 90 4.55 -5.75 12.68
CA LEU A 90 4.40 -6.67 11.56
C LEU A 90 5.61 -6.61 10.64
N SER A 91 6.08 -7.76 10.17
CA SER A 91 7.20 -7.86 9.23
C SER A 91 6.75 -7.78 7.78
N PHE A 92 7.50 -7.03 6.99
CA PHE A 92 7.27 -6.86 5.56
C PHE A 92 7.61 -8.15 4.80
N LEU A 93 6.67 -8.63 3.96
CA LEU A 93 6.86 -9.80 3.13
C LEU A 93 7.17 -9.49 1.67
N GLY A 94 6.53 -8.48 1.11
CA GLY A 94 6.71 -8.16 -0.29
C GLY A 94 5.86 -6.98 -0.74
N THR A 95 6.20 -6.42 -1.89
CA THR A 95 5.50 -5.28 -2.48
C THR A 95 5.24 -5.50 -3.97
N GLY A 96 4.24 -4.81 -4.49
CA GLY A 96 3.92 -4.76 -5.89
C GLY A 96 3.02 -3.57 -6.20
N TYR A 97 2.47 -3.52 -7.40
CA TYR A 97 1.61 -2.42 -7.82
C TYR A 97 0.40 -2.92 -8.60
N ARG A 98 -0.64 -2.11 -8.65
CA ARG A 98 -1.77 -2.30 -9.56
C ARG A 98 -1.64 -1.37 -10.73
N GLU A 99 -1.75 -1.94 -11.92
CA GLU A 99 -1.89 -1.24 -13.18
C GLU A 99 -3.27 -1.50 -13.78
N LYS A 100 -3.89 -0.47 -14.34
CA LYS A 100 -5.11 -0.61 -15.14
C LYS A 100 -4.78 -0.21 -16.56
N VAL A 101 -5.11 -1.08 -17.51
CA VAL A 101 -4.85 -0.79 -18.94
C VAL A 101 -6.08 -0.09 -19.51
N PHE A 102 -5.86 1.08 -20.12
CA PHE A 102 -6.85 1.82 -20.91
C PHE A 102 -6.41 1.81 -22.36
N ALA A 103 -7.16 1.11 -23.21
CA ALA A 103 -6.77 0.80 -24.57
C ALA A 103 -5.41 0.08 -24.61
N ILE A 104 -4.31 0.78 -24.87
CA ILE A 104 -2.94 0.23 -24.93
C ILE A 104 -2.00 0.84 -23.89
N ILE A 105 -2.52 1.74 -23.03
CA ILE A 105 -1.69 2.46 -22.05
C ILE A 105 -1.93 1.88 -20.66
N GLY A 106 -0.87 1.33 -20.07
CA GLY A 106 -0.84 0.90 -18.67
C GLY A 106 -0.74 2.11 -17.74
N VAL A 107 -1.67 2.22 -16.78
CA VAL A 107 -1.72 3.30 -15.80
C VAL A 107 -1.61 2.72 -14.40
N LYS A 108 -0.51 3.02 -13.72
CA LYS A 108 -0.29 2.62 -12.34
C LYS A 108 -1.24 3.40 -11.42
N VAL A 109 -1.95 2.68 -10.57
CA VAL A 109 -2.97 3.24 -9.67
C VAL A 109 -2.40 3.36 -8.26
N TYR A 110 -1.80 2.28 -7.76
CA TYR A 110 -1.19 2.24 -6.43
C TYR A 110 -0.03 1.26 -6.35
N ALA A 111 0.81 1.43 -5.34
CA ALA A 111 1.69 0.40 -4.82
C ALA A 111 1.04 -0.24 -3.59
N ALA A 112 1.37 -1.52 -3.34
CA ALA A 112 0.90 -2.23 -2.16
C ALA A 112 2.04 -3.03 -1.52
N GLY A 113 2.04 -3.12 -0.18
CA GLY A 113 2.97 -3.91 0.61
C GLY A 113 2.23 -4.79 1.61
N LEU A 114 2.59 -6.07 1.69
CA LEU A 114 2.02 -7.01 2.66
C LEU A 114 2.94 -7.13 3.88
N TYR A 115 2.32 -7.07 5.05
CA TYR A 115 2.94 -7.24 6.35
C TYR A 115 2.22 -8.34 7.14
N VAL A 116 2.95 -9.13 7.90
CA VAL A 116 2.39 -10.21 8.74
C VAL A 116 3.06 -10.23 10.11
N ASN A 117 2.34 -10.76 11.09
CA ASN A 117 2.91 -11.14 12.37
C ASN A 117 3.85 -12.34 12.18
N ASP A 118 5.09 -12.25 12.68
CA ASP A 118 6.13 -13.26 12.48
C ASP A 118 5.75 -14.64 12.99
N SER A 119 4.84 -14.72 13.96
CA SER A 119 4.34 -16.00 14.47
C SER A 119 3.65 -16.85 13.39
N VAL A 120 3.26 -16.24 12.26
CA VAL A 120 2.68 -16.98 11.13
C VAL A 120 3.67 -17.98 10.53
N PHE A 121 4.98 -17.68 10.56
CA PHE A 121 5.99 -18.52 9.94
C PHE A 121 6.11 -19.91 10.58
N SER A 122 5.83 -20.00 11.89
CA SER A 122 5.79 -21.30 12.59
C SER A 122 4.71 -22.24 12.07
N ARG A 123 3.64 -21.69 11.47
CA ARG A 123 2.53 -22.45 10.87
C ARG A 123 2.85 -22.92 9.45
N LEU A 124 3.88 -22.36 8.84
CA LEU A 124 4.26 -22.59 7.45
C LEU A 124 5.40 -23.60 7.29
N ASN A 125 5.70 -24.42 8.32
CA ASN A 125 6.79 -25.39 8.30
C ASN A 125 6.68 -26.41 7.14
N ALA A 126 5.45 -26.78 6.72
CA ALA A 126 5.21 -27.69 5.60
C ALA A 126 5.70 -27.15 4.24
N TRP A 127 5.98 -25.86 4.14
CA TRP A 127 6.44 -25.19 2.92
C TRP A 127 7.92 -24.83 2.97
N ARG A 128 8.65 -25.24 4.00
CA ARG A 128 10.10 -24.99 4.08
C ARG A 128 10.84 -25.59 2.90
N GLY A 129 11.83 -24.89 2.42
CA GLY A 129 12.68 -25.31 1.30
C GLY A 129 12.01 -25.21 -0.08
N ARG A 130 10.75 -24.80 -0.19
CA ARG A 130 10.09 -24.61 -1.49
C ARG A 130 10.59 -23.34 -2.17
N SER A 131 10.64 -23.39 -3.49
CA SER A 131 10.98 -22.23 -4.33
C SER A 131 9.87 -21.18 -4.30
N ALA A 132 10.21 -19.92 -4.60
CA ALA A 132 9.23 -18.86 -4.72
C ALA A 132 8.13 -19.14 -5.78
N ALA A 133 8.48 -19.85 -6.86
CA ALA A 133 7.53 -20.22 -7.91
C ALA A 133 6.49 -21.23 -7.40
N GLU A 134 6.92 -22.24 -6.64
CA GLU A 134 6.03 -23.23 -6.02
C GLU A 134 5.12 -22.54 -4.98
N ILE A 135 5.68 -21.68 -4.13
CA ILE A 135 4.92 -20.91 -3.14
C ILE A 135 3.87 -20.04 -3.82
N GLN A 136 4.21 -19.34 -4.92
CA GLN A 136 3.30 -18.46 -5.62
C GLN A 136 2.05 -19.18 -6.16
N GLN A 137 2.19 -20.44 -6.53
CA GLN A 137 1.11 -21.25 -7.09
C GLN A 137 0.32 -22.03 -6.03
N ASP A 138 0.83 -22.12 -4.82
CA ASP A 138 0.21 -22.88 -3.74
C ASP A 138 -0.82 -22.04 -2.97
N SER A 139 -2.09 -22.17 -3.37
CA SER A 139 -3.20 -21.49 -2.69
C SER A 139 -3.36 -21.91 -1.23
N SER A 140 -2.97 -23.14 -0.87
CA SER A 140 -3.12 -23.64 0.50
C SER A 140 -2.20 -22.91 1.47
N LEU A 141 -1.02 -22.46 1.03
CA LEU A 141 -0.12 -21.63 1.82
C LEU A 141 -0.79 -20.27 2.14
N PHE A 142 -1.33 -19.59 1.13
CA PHE A 142 -2.00 -18.28 1.33
C PHE A 142 -3.25 -18.42 2.20
N ASN A 143 -4.02 -19.51 2.06
CA ASN A 143 -5.14 -19.82 2.93
C ASN A 143 -4.70 -20.01 4.39
N ASN A 144 -3.59 -20.72 4.63
CA ASN A 144 -3.03 -20.88 5.97
C ASN A 144 -2.60 -19.53 6.60
N ILE A 145 -2.08 -18.62 5.80
CA ILE A 145 -1.78 -17.24 6.26
C ILE A 145 -3.08 -16.51 6.61
N PHE A 146 -4.11 -16.61 5.75
CA PHE A 146 -5.39 -15.96 5.99
C PHE A 146 -6.06 -16.49 7.27
N GLU A 147 -6.15 -17.82 7.42
CA GLU A 147 -6.83 -18.52 8.53
C GLU A 147 -6.10 -18.40 9.88
N ALA A 148 -4.87 -17.92 9.88
CA ALA A 148 -4.15 -17.68 11.12
C ALA A 148 -4.84 -16.54 11.90
N ASN A 149 -5.16 -16.79 13.20
CA ASN A 149 -5.60 -15.75 14.15
C ASN A 149 -4.40 -14.88 14.57
N LEU A 150 -3.78 -14.25 13.58
CA LEU A 150 -2.59 -13.42 13.69
C LEU A 150 -2.78 -12.22 12.80
N GLU A 151 -2.29 -11.08 13.21
CA GLU A 151 -2.45 -9.84 12.48
C GLU A 151 -1.67 -9.87 11.16
N LYS A 152 -2.29 -9.38 10.14
CA LYS A 152 -1.70 -9.11 8.83
C LYS A 152 -2.26 -7.83 8.25
N SER A 153 -1.45 -7.04 7.58
CA SER A 153 -1.87 -5.76 7.02
C SER A 153 -1.39 -5.59 5.59
N LEU A 154 -2.29 -5.19 4.72
CA LEU A 154 -1.99 -4.72 3.38
C LEU A 154 -2.01 -3.19 3.41
N LEU A 155 -0.85 -2.60 3.20
CA LEU A 155 -0.70 -1.16 3.02
C LEU A 155 -0.74 -0.83 1.53
N ILE A 156 -1.73 -0.05 1.11
CA ILE A 156 -1.85 0.50 -0.24
C ILE A 156 -1.47 1.97 -0.19
N MET A 157 -0.61 2.42 -1.10
CA MET A 157 -0.28 3.83 -1.29
C MET A 157 -0.64 4.25 -2.71
N LEU A 158 -1.53 5.24 -2.84
CA LEU A 158 -1.93 5.76 -4.14
C LEU A 158 -0.79 6.52 -4.82
N VAL A 159 -0.55 6.23 -6.10
CA VAL A 159 0.48 6.94 -6.89
C VAL A 159 -0.12 7.99 -7.82
N ARG A 160 -1.42 8.20 -7.70
CA ARG A 160 -2.20 9.22 -8.42
C ARG A 160 -3.47 9.56 -7.66
N ASP A 161 -4.07 10.69 -8.01
CA ASP A 161 -5.41 11.06 -7.54
C ASP A 161 -6.45 10.09 -8.13
N ILE A 162 -7.41 9.69 -7.31
CA ILE A 162 -8.55 8.87 -7.72
C ILE A 162 -9.78 9.31 -6.90
N ASP A 163 -10.93 9.30 -7.53
CA ASP A 163 -12.20 9.48 -6.81
C ASP A 163 -12.52 8.24 -5.96
N GLY A 164 -12.99 8.46 -4.73
CA GLY A 164 -13.26 7.37 -3.79
C GLY A 164 -14.34 6.40 -4.27
N LYS A 165 -15.35 6.91 -5.02
CA LYS A 165 -16.33 6.04 -5.66
C LYS A 165 -15.67 5.15 -6.70
N THR A 166 -14.81 5.70 -7.55
CA THR A 166 -14.07 4.94 -8.59
C THR A 166 -13.16 3.89 -7.95
N PHE A 167 -12.50 4.23 -6.83
CA PHE A 167 -11.67 3.27 -6.09
C PHE A 167 -12.52 2.13 -5.53
N TRP A 168 -13.66 2.47 -4.90
CA TRP A 168 -14.59 1.48 -4.36
C TRP A 168 -15.17 0.59 -5.46
N ASP A 169 -15.69 1.16 -6.55
CA ASP A 169 -16.30 0.40 -7.64
C ASP A 169 -15.32 -0.66 -8.19
N ALA A 170 -14.05 -0.29 -8.38
CA ALA A 170 -13.01 -1.22 -8.82
C ALA A 170 -12.66 -2.30 -7.78
N LEU A 171 -12.85 -2.00 -6.50
CA LEU A 171 -12.64 -2.96 -5.41
C LEU A 171 -13.81 -3.90 -5.28
N ASP A 172 -15.04 -3.39 -5.37
CA ASP A 172 -16.28 -4.18 -5.34
C ASP A 172 -16.37 -5.12 -6.55
N GLU A 173 -16.01 -4.65 -7.74
CA GLU A 173 -15.89 -5.47 -8.95
C GLU A 173 -14.94 -6.68 -8.74
N ALA A 174 -13.90 -6.51 -7.94
CA ALA A 174 -12.99 -7.59 -7.62
C ALA A 174 -13.46 -8.49 -6.47
N ILE A 175 -14.13 -7.94 -5.45
CA ILE A 175 -14.58 -8.68 -4.26
C ILE A 175 -15.85 -9.48 -4.56
N SER A 176 -16.88 -8.84 -5.15
CA SER A 176 -18.25 -9.39 -5.26
C SER A 176 -18.30 -10.76 -5.95
N PRO A 177 -17.54 -11.03 -7.05
CA PRO A 177 -17.54 -12.36 -7.69
C PRO A 177 -16.97 -13.47 -6.82
N ARG A 178 -16.19 -13.13 -5.80
CA ARG A 178 -15.54 -14.07 -4.87
C ARG A 178 -16.47 -14.53 -3.74
N ILE A 179 -17.56 -13.77 -3.51
CA ILE A 179 -18.60 -14.12 -2.51
C ILE A 179 -19.74 -14.82 -3.22
N LYS A 180 -19.69 -16.17 -3.28
CA LYS A 180 -20.65 -16.97 -4.05
C LYS A 180 -22.08 -16.85 -3.54
N THR A 181 -22.27 -16.79 -2.22
CA THR A 181 -23.60 -16.76 -1.57
C THR A 181 -23.60 -15.67 -0.51
N PRO A 182 -23.77 -14.39 -0.90
CA PRO A 182 -23.71 -13.28 0.03
C PRO A 182 -24.88 -13.29 1.02
N THR A 183 -24.56 -13.25 2.30
CA THR A 183 -25.48 -13.15 3.43
C THR A 183 -25.92 -11.69 3.66
N ALA A 184 -26.83 -11.47 4.60
CA ALA A 184 -27.19 -10.11 5.04
C ALA A 184 -26.00 -9.39 5.70
N ASP A 185 -25.20 -10.14 6.49
CA ASP A 185 -24.01 -9.60 7.16
C ASP A 185 -22.92 -9.21 6.14
N ASP A 186 -22.72 -9.99 5.08
CA ASP A 186 -21.79 -9.65 4.01
C ASP A 186 -22.21 -8.35 3.30
N LYS A 187 -23.49 -8.18 3.03
CA LYS A 187 -24.00 -6.95 2.41
C LYS A 187 -23.84 -5.74 3.32
N SER A 188 -24.06 -5.90 4.62
CA SER A 188 -23.82 -4.87 5.62
C SER A 188 -22.33 -4.51 5.70
N ALA A 189 -21.46 -5.51 5.75
CA ALA A 189 -20.01 -5.34 5.76
C ALA A 189 -19.49 -4.61 4.51
N LEU A 190 -19.96 -4.99 3.31
CA LEU A 190 -19.64 -4.30 2.05
C LEU A 190 -20.14 -2.86 2.04
N SER A 191 -21.36 -2.60 2.58
CA SER A 191 -21.89 -1.25 2.70
C SER A 191 -21.04 -0.37 3.64
N THR A 192 -20.63 -0.92 4.78
CA THR A 192 -19.73 -0.26 5.73
C THR A 192 -18.39 0.06 5.06
N PHE A 193 -17.83 -0.90 4.34
CA PHE A 193 -16.55 -0.74 3.64
C PHE A 193 -16.63 0.32 2.54
N ARG A 194 -17.74 0.33 1.76
CA ARG A 194 -18.03 1.37 0.77
C ARG A 194 -18.07 2.75 1.40
N GLY A 195 -18.68 2.89 2.57
CA GLY A 195 -18.81 4.15 3.31
C GLY A 195 -17.47 4.82 3.63
N VAL A 196 -16.40 4.02 3.77
CA VAL A 196 -15.04 4.54 4.01
C VAL A 196 -14.57 5.44 2.86
N PHE A 197 -14.93 5.12 1.63
CA PHE A 197 -14.43 5.80 0.42
C PHE A 197 -15.43 6.78 -0.18
N GLN A 198 -16.73 6.57 0.08
CA GLN A 198 -17.79 7.33 -0.58
C GLN A 198 -17.67 8.83 -0.30
N GLY A 199 -17.68 9.64 -1.39
CA GLY A 199 -17.61 11.09 -1.30
C GLY A 199 -16.24 11.65 -0.93
N LYS A 200 -15.21 10.80 -0.80
CA LYS A 200 -13.85 11.25 -0.48
C LYS A 200 -12.99 11.35 -1.74
N PRO A 201 -12.33 12.49 -2.01
CA PRO A 201 -11.27 12.56 -2.99
C PRO A 201 -10.01 11.92 -2.40
N LEU A 202 -9.57 10.82 -3.00
CA LEU A 202 -8.34 10.15 -2.59
C LEU A 202 -7.19 10.72 -3.42
N LYS A 203 -6.32 11.46 -2.77
CA LYS A 203 -5.16 12.08 -3.42
C LYS A 203 -4.01 11.09 -3.59
N LYS A 204 -3.11 11.40 -4.51
CA LYS A 204 -1.79 10.76 -4.54
C LYS A 204 -1.17 10.81 -3.12
N GLU A 205 -0.47 9.74 -2.75
CA GLU A 205 0.11 9.57 -1.42
C GLU A 205 -0.91 9.33 -0.29
N THR A 206 -2.19 9.08 -0.62
CA THR A 206 -3.13 8.53 0.37
C THR A 206 -2.72 7.10 0.71
N TYR A 207 -2.63 6.81 1.99
CA TYR A 207 -2.38 5.48 2.57
C TYR A 207 -3.70 4.83 2.95
N ILE A 208 -3.89 3.58 2.54
CA ILE A 208 -5.04 2.77 2.88
C ILE A 208 -4.52 1.51 3.57
N PHE A 209 -4.89 1.32 4.82
CA PHE A 209 -4.53 0.15 5.60
C PHE A 209 -5.72 -0.79 5.67
N LEU A 210 -5.52 -2.01 5.20
CA LEU A 210 -6.46 -3.12 5.31
C LEU A 210 -5.81 -4.14 6.25
N THR A 211 -6.28 -4.19 7.51
CA THR A 211 -5.63 -4.97 8.55
C THR A 211 -6.56 -6.05 9.06
N TRP A 212 -6.29 -7.30 8.70
CA TRP A 212 -6.97 -8.48 9.25
C TRP A 212 -6.44 -8.76 10.65
N ILE A 213 -7.31 -8.74 11.64
CA ILE A 213 -7.03 -9.12 13.03
C ILE A 213 -7.06 -10.63 13.12
N ASP A 214 -8.09 -11.20 12.54
CA ASP A 214 -8.37 -12.63 12.40
C ASP A 214 -9.18 -12.85 11.10
N PRO A 215 -9.56 -14.11 10.76
CA PRO A 215 -10.33 -14.37 9.54
C PRO A 215 -11.72 -13.73 9.50
N THR A 216 -12.28 -13.33 10.65
CA THR A 216 -13.66 -12.80 10.75
C THR A 216 -13.70 -11.28 10.80
N LYS A 217 -12.57 -10.64 11.10
CA LYS A 217 -12.50 -9.22 11.42
C LYS A 217 -11.34 -8.50 10.74
N MET A 218 -11.68 -7.45 10.01
CA MET A 218 -10.72 -6.58 9.33
C MET A 218 -10.97 -5.12 9.70
N LEU A 219 -9.90 -4.38 9.95
CA LEU A 219 -9.91 -2.93 10.15
C LEU A 219 -9.52 -2.22 8.86
N VAL A 220 -10.15 -1.08 8.62
CA VAL A 220 -9.83 -0.19 7.50
C VAL A 220 -9.45 1.16 8.06
N SER A 221 -8.32 1.69 7.64
CA SER A 221 -7.87 3.03 8.01
C SER A 221 -7.34 3.78 6.79
N LEU A 222 -7.66 5.06 6.69
CA LEU A 222 -7.12 6.00 5.70
C LEU A 222 -6.21 7.00 6.40
N SER A 223 -5.10 7.32 5.76
CA SER A 223 -4.21 8.40 6.20
C SER A 223 -3.69 9.18 4.99
N PHE A 224 -3.44 10.46 5.19
CA PHE A 224 -2.92 11.36 4.15
C PHE A 224 -1.48 11.81 4.42
N ASP A 225 -0.94 11.41 5.56
CA ASP A 225 0.37 11.87 6.08
C ASP A 225 1.22 10.74 6.69
N GLY A 226 0.93 9.48 6.36
CA GLY A 226 1.68 8.31 6.82
C GLY A 226 0.87 7.36 7.69
N MET A 227 1.21 7.21 8.97
CA MET A 227 0.52 6.26 9.86
C MET A 227 -0.89 6.75 10.22
N PRO A 228 -1.89 5.85 10.27
CA PRO A 228 -3.26 6.24 10.60
C PRO A 228 -3.36 6.61 12.09
N SER A 229 -4.14 7.65 12.38
CA SER A 229 -4.46 8.08 13.74
C SER A 229 -5.71 7.40 14.32
N SER A 230 -6.54 6.81 13.43
CA SER A 230 -7.82 6.19 13.80
C SER A 230 -8.17 5.03 12.87
N ILE A 231 -9.16 4.24 13.29
CA ILE A 231 -9.82 3.23 12.47
C ILE A 231 -11.06 3.87 11.87
N ASP A 232 -11.16 3.89 10.53
CA ASP A 232 -12.32 4.44 9.81
C ASP A 232 -13.49 3.46 9.78
N ALA A 233 -13.22 2.15 9.70
CA ALA A 233 -14.25 1.12 9.75
C ALA A 233 -13.72 -0.22 10.28
N THR A 234 -14.63 -0.99 10.85
CA THR A 234 -14.44 -2.40 11.18
C THR A 234 -15.36 -3.22 10.29
N ILE A 235 -14.80 -4.20 9.59
CA ILE A 235 -15.51 -5.12 8.70
C ILE A 235 -15.58 -6.48 9.39
N GLU A 236 -16.79 -6.88 9.78
CA GLU A 236 -17.07 -8.13 10.49
C GLU A 236 -17.81 -9.08 9.56
N SER A 237 -17.09 -9.70 8.64
CA SER A 237 -17.57 -10.75 7.73
C SER A 237 -16.38 -11.57 7.25
N THR A 238 -16.41 -12.87 7.54
CA THR A 238 -15.41 -13.82 7.03
C THR A 238 -15.40 -13.87 5.51
N ASN A 239 -16.56 -13.83 4.87
CA ASN A 239 -16.63 -13.88 3.41
C ASN A 239 -16.03 -12.66 2.76
N VAL A 240 -16.31 -11.46 3.28
CA VAL A 240 -15.74 -10.20 2.76
C VAL A 240 -14.24 -10.13 3.04
N ALA A 241 -13.81 -10.49 4.25
CA ALA A 241 -12.40 -10.51 4.65
C ALA A 241 -11.58 -11.50 3.80
N SER A 242 -12.11 -12.72 3.58
CA SER A 242 -11.50 -13.75 2.75
C SER A 242 -11.46 -13.34 1.28
N ALA A 243 -12.58 -12.84 0.75
CA ALA A 243 -12.65 -12.39 -0.65
C ALA A 243 -11.65 -11.28 -0.93
N LEU A 244 -11.51 -10.32 -0.01
CA LEU A 244 -10.52 -9.24 -0.16
C LEU A 244 -9.08 -9.77 -0.10
N PHE A 245 -8.78 -10.71 0.79
CA PHE A 245 -7.46 -11.34 0.83
C PHE A 245 -7.15 -12.08 -0.48
N ASP A 246 -8.14 -12.80 -1.03
CA ASP A 246 -8.05 -13.50 -2.31
C ASP A 246 -7.88 -12.54 -3.50
N VAL A 247 -8.49 -11.34 -3.46
CA VAL A 247 -8.28 -10.28 -4.47
C VAL A 247 -6.79 -9.97 -4.67
N PHE A 248 -5.98 -10.02 -3.61
CA PHE A 248 -4.56 -9.68 -3.69
C PHE A 248 -3.64 -10.90 -3.78
N LEU A 249 -4.01 -12.04 -3.18
CA LEU A 249 -3.12 -13.19 -3.00
C LEU A 249 -3.70 -14.50 -3.53
N GLY A 250 -4.92 -14.47 -4.07
CA GLY A 250 -5.60 -15.64 -4.63
C GLY A 250 -5.10 -16.06 -6.01
N GLY A 251 -5.93 -16.87 -6.69
CA GLY A 251 -5.60 -17.43 -8.01
C GLY A 251 -5.50 -16.40 -9.12
N ASP A 252 -6.35 -15.35 -9.08
CA ASP A 252 -6.37 -14.23 -10.04
C ASP A 252 -6.20 -12.90 -9.29
N PRO A 253 -4.97 -12.55 -8.89
CA PRO A 253 -4.73 -11.37 -8.07
C PRO A 253 -4.75 -10.09 -8.90
N VAL A 254 -5.36 -9.01 -8.36
CA VAL A 254 -5.36 -7.68 -9.01
C VAL A 254 -3.99 -7.03 -9.09
N SER A 255 -3.03 -7.55 -8.35
CA SER A 255 -1.61 -7.16 -8.36
C SER A 255 -0.72 -8.42 -8.41
N PRO A 256 -0.50 -9.01 -9.60
CA PRO A 256 0.35 -10.20 -9.74
C PRO A 256 1.77 -9.99 -9.22
N THR A 257 2.29 -8.77 -9.35
CA THR A 257 3.63 -8.39 -8.86
C THR A 257 3.72 -8.44 -7.33
N LEU A 258 2.66 -8.06 -6.62
CA LEU A 258 2.58 -8.21 -5.16
C LEU A 258 2.66 -9.67 -4.75
N LYS A 259 1.81 -10.52 -5.32
CA LYS A 259 1.80 -11.96 -4.99
C LYS A 259 3.15 -12.62 -5.27
N ALA A 260 3.76 -12.33 -6.42
CA ALA A 260 5.10 -12.84 -6.76
C ALA A 260 6.18 -12.38 -5.77
N SER A 261 6.15 -11.10 -5.37
CA SER A 261 7.09 -10.55 -4.39
C SER A 261 6.89 -11.15 -3.00
N VAL A 262 5.64 -11.33 -2.57
CA VAL A 262 5.30 -12.00 -1.30
C VAL A 262 5.80 -13.45 -1.30
N ALA A 263 5.59 -14.20 -2.39
CA ALA A 263 6.09 -15.57 -2.53
C ALA A 263 7.63 -15.62 -2.43
N LYS A 264 8.32 -14.63 -3.02
CA LYS A 264 9.79 -14.49 -2.90
C LYS A 264 10.21 -14.22 -1.45
N GLY A 265 9.50 -13.32 -0.75
CA GLY A 265 9.74 -13.02 0.66
C GLY A 265 9.54 -14.25 1.55
N LEU A 266 8.44 -14.97 1.36
CA LEU A 266 8.16 -16.23 2.07
C LEU A 266 9.25 -17.27 1.81
N GLY A 267 9.67 -17.48 0.54
CA GLY A 267 10.74 -18.41 0.21
C GLY A 267 12.10 -18.04 0.81
N ALA A 268 12.32 -16.75 1.12
CA ALA A 268 13.53 -16.32 1.82
C ALA A 268 13.49 -16.61 3.33
N VAL A 269 12.32 -16.53 3.94
CA VAL A 269 12.11 -16.77 5.39
C VAL A 269 11.97 -18.27 5.71
N LEU A 270 11.39 -19.05 4.78
CA LEU A 270 11.10 -20.48 4.95
C LEU A 270 12.26 -21.39 4.46
N LYS A 271 13.46 -20.88 4.40
CA LYS A 271 14.66 -21.66 4.06
C LYS A 271 15.00 -22.72 5.11
#